data_b4bc04ad1907ceee29c78b9daee2f829
#
_entry.id   b4bc04ad1907ceee29c78b9daee2f829
#
_cell.length_a   1.000
_cell.length_b   1.000
_cell.length_c   1.000
_cell.angle_alpha   90.00
_cell.angle_beta   90.00
_cell.angle_gamma   90.00
#
_symmetry.space_group_name_H-M   'P 1'
#
loop_
_entity.id
_entity.type
_entity.pdbx_description
1 polymer ?
#
loop_
_entity_poly.entity_id
_entity_poly.type
_entity_poly.pdbx_seq_one_letter_code
_entity_poly.pdbx_strand_id
1 'polypeptide(L)'
;VRMRRWLRICLIFAPKLRKVGNPMALINHVADYTLRELDLRNEIKGAEELKEIQSSISEDFDMSLLRFPVYYPELSNQDILVSEFIEGMSLEEGIEEKALSWDFLLQFFRIHGAFLFGIGTFHGDLHPGNCIVDADGKFVFIDNGAICHAPQHVAHSLFTFFNHLSRQERREAFTALLAMTELPPKKKKLEKYYSTMAEIYQDFELKPVGEQSLTRIMMKTVRAAVEHAGAHFGEE
;
A
#
# COMPACT_ATOMS: atom_id res chain seq x y z
N VAL A 1 -0.50 15.33 -22.20
CA VAL A 1 0.61 15.58 -23.16
C VAL A 1 1.39 16.85 -22.79
N ARG A 2 0.75 17.99 -22.44
CA ARG A 2 1.45 19.24 -22.09
C ARG A 2 2.24 19.11 -20.77
N MET A 3 1.67 18.50 -19.73
CA MET A 3 2.30 18.31 -18.41
C MET A 3 3.57 17.45 -18.52
N ARG A 4 3.54 16.31 -19.25
CA ARG A 4 4.72 15.46 -19.49
C ARG A 4 5.87 16.23 -20.16
N ARG A 5 5.55 17.18 -21.07
CA ARG A 5 6.55 17.99 -21.77
C ARG A 5 7.22 19.00 -20.83
N TRP A 6 6.47 19.64 -19.92
CA TRP A 6 7.00 20.57 -18.93
C TRP A 6 7.87 19.85 -17.88
N LEU A 7 7.43 18.70 -17.38
CA LEU A 7 8.22 17.90 -16.45
C LEU A 7 9.53 17.41 -17.04
N ARG A 8 9.57 17.03 -18.32
CA ARG A 8 10.82 16.72 -19.05
C ARG A 8 11.79 17.90 -19.09
N ILE A 9 11.28 19.10 -19.30
CA ILE A 9 12.09 20.32 -19.33
C ILE A 9 12.67 20.60 -17.94
N CYS A 10 11.86 20.48 -16.89
CA CYS A 10 12.32 20.67 -15.50
C CYS A 10 13.44 19.70 -15.10
N LEU A 11 13.40 18.45 -15.58
CA LEU A 11 14.45 17.45 -15.31
C LEU A 11 15.78 17.74 -16.01
N ILE A 12 15.78 18.44 -17.15
CA ILE A 12 17.01 18.86 -17.83
C ILE A 12 17.76 19.88 -16.95
N PHE A 13 17.03 20.70 -16.19
CA PHE A 13 17.58 21.75 -15.33
C PHE A 13 17.82 21.31 -13.86
N ALA A 14 17.46 20.09 -13.48
CA ALA A 14 17.64 19.56 -12.14
C ALA A 14 18.58 18.34 -12.07
N PRO A 15 19.89 18.51 -12.29
CA PRO A 15 20.84 17.38 -12.35
C PRO A 15 20.96 16.61 -11.02
N LYS A 16 20.52 17.18 -9.88
CA LYS A 16 20.47 16.47 -8.59
C LYS A 16 19.41 15.38 -8.54
N LEU A 17 18.32 15.48 -9.31
CA LEU A 17 17.28 14.45 -9.41
C LEU A 17 17.73 13.19 -10.16
N ARG A 18 18.77 13.29 -11.00
CA ARG A 18 19.37 12.13 -11.69
C ARG A 18 20.06 11.12 -10.76
N LYS A 19 20.32 11.49 -9.51
CA LYS A 19 20.91 10.58 -8.51
C LYS A 19 19.89 9.67 -7.82
N VAL A 20 18.61 9.86 -8.04
CA VAL A 20 17.49 9.14 -7.40
C VAL A 20 16.85 8.10 -8.35
N GLY A 21 17.66 7.38 -9.12
CA GLY A 21 17.15 6.40 -10.09
C GLY A 21 16.74 6.99 -11.43
N ASN A 22 15.76 6.42 -12.11
CA ASN A 22 15.22 6.92 -13.38
C ASN A 22 14.05 7.91 -13.14
N PRO A 23 14.28 9.23 -13.10
CA PRO A 23 13.23 10.19 -12.80
C PRO A 23 12.14 10.26 -13.88
N MET A 24 12.43 9.75 -15.11
CA MET A 24 11.42 9.69 -16.16
C MET A 24 10.45 8.52 -15.94
N ALA A 25 10.91 7.39 -15.41
CA ALA A 25 10.05 6.28 -15.04
C ALA A 25 9.07 6.74 -13.95
N LEU A 26 9.56 7.40 -12.90
CA LEU A 26 8.71 7.95 -11.84
C LEU A 26 7.67 8.94 -12.39
N ILE A 27 8.06 9.86 -13.29
CA ILE A 27 7.13 10.84 -13.88
C ILE A 27 6.08 10.13 -14.75
N ASN A 28 6.49 9.13 -15.53
CA ASN A 28 5.54 8.38 -16.35
C ASN A 28 4.58 7.60 -15.42
N HIS A 29 5.08 6.97 -14.38
CA HIS A 29 4.27 6.25 -13.41
C HIS A 29 3.22 7.16 -12.75
N VAL A 30 3.65 8.32 -12.22
CA VAL A 30 2.72 9.31 -11.64
C VAL A 30 1.70 9.81 -12.68
N ALA A 31 2.14 10.04 -13.92
CA ALA A 31 1.22 10.49 -14.98
C ALA A 31 0.22 9.42 -15.38
N ASP A 32 0.64 8.16 -15.47
CA ASP A 32 -0.23 7.04 -15.80
C ASP A 32 -1.21 6.73 -14.65
N TYR A 33 -0.73 6.80 -13.40
CA TYR A 33 -1.58 6.73 -12.21
C TYR A 33 -2.65 7.82 -12.25
N THR A 34 -2.25 9.10 -12.39
CA THR A 34 -3.20 10.23 -12.45
C THR A 34 -4.23 10.07 -13.59
N LEU A 35 -3.83 9.52 -14.74
CA LEU A 35 -4.75 9.29 -15.86
C LEU A 35 -5.75 8.16 -15.56
N ARG A 36 -5.37 7.16 -14.77
CA ARG A 36 -6.29 6.10 -14.31
C ARG A 36 -7.33 6.65 -13.34
N GLU A 37 -6.90 7.49 -12.39
CA GLU A 37 -7.76 8.18 -11.44
C GLU A 37 -8.83 9.08 -12.09
N LEU A 38 -8.53 9.63 -13.27
CA LEU A 38 -9.47 10.48 -14.01
C LEU A 38 -10.54 9.69 -14.78
N ASP A 39 -10.46 8.37 -14.84
CA ASP A 39 -11.47 7.53 -15.47
C ASP A 39 -12.30 6.81 -14.39
N LEU A 40 -13.43 7.40 -14.03
CA LEU A 40 -14.30 6.91 -12.96
C LEU A 40 -14.88 5.50 -13.20
N ARG A 41 -14.74 4.94 -14.41
CA ARG A 41 -15.09 3.53 -14.64
C ARG A 41 -14.14 2.57 -13.92
N ASN A 42 -12.96 3.04 -13.54
CA ASN A 42 -12.00 2.22 -12.78
C ASN A 42 -12.47 2.00 -11.33
N GLU A 43 -13.30 2.89 -10.78
CA GLU A 43 -13.96 2.70 -9.48
C GLU A 43 -14.81 1.42 -9.45
N ILE A 44 -15.63 1.26 -10.48
CA ILE A 44 -16.50 0.08 -10.61
C ILE A 44 -15.66 -1.17 -10.77
N LYS A 45 -14.68 -1.15 -11.69
CA LYS A 45 -13.82 -2.31 -11.95
C LYS A 45 -13.03 -2.75 -10.73
N GLY A 46 -12.45 -1.78 -10.00
CA GLY A 46 -11.69 -2.06 -8.79
C GLY A 46 -12.55 -2.66 -7.68
N ALA A 47 -13.76 -2.13 -7.48
CA ALA A 47 -14.69 -2.69 -6.51
C ALA A 47 -15.16 -4.11 -6.90
N GLU A 48 -15.42 -4.36 -8.19
CA GLU A 48 -15.79 -5.68 -8.70
C GLU A 48 -14.64 -6.68 -8.48
N GLU A 49 -13.41 -6.31 -8.80
CA GLU A 49 -12.22 -7.13 -8.60
C GLU A 49 -12.04 -7.50 -7.11
N LEU A 50 -12.08 -6.51 -6.22
CA LEU A 50 -11.96 -6.77 -4.78
C LEU A 50 -13.12 -7.61 -4.25
N LYS A 51 -14.35 -7.46 -4.76
CA LYS A 51 -15.51 -8.26 -4.39
C LYS A 51 -15.40 -9.72 -4.85
N GLU A 52 -14.86 -9.96 -6.04
CA GLU A 52 -14.56 -11.30 -6.53
C GLU A 52 -13.51 -11.98 -5.64
N ILE A 53 -12.44 -11.28 -5.29
CA ILE A 53 -11.42 -11.77 -4.37
C ILE A 53 -12.04 -12.04 -2.99
N GLN A 54 -12.80 -11.10 -2.42
CA GLN A 54 -13.52 -11.29 -1.15
C GLN A 54 -14.30 -12.60 -1.14
N SER A 55 -15.05 -12.86 -2.21
CA SER A 55 -15.84 -14.08 -2.33
C SER A 55 -14.98 -15.33 -2.38
N SER A 56 -13.83 -15.27 -3.07
CA SER A 56 -12.92 -16.41 -3.24
C SER A 56 -12.16 -16.80 -1.98
N ILE A 57 -11.93 -15.84 -1.06
CA ILE A 57 -11.14 -16.05 0.17
C ILE A 57 -11.99 -16.11 1.45
N SER A 58 -13.32 -16.01 1.33
CA SER A 58 -14.24 -15.96 2.47
C SER A 58 -14.29 -17.26 3.32
N GLU A 59 -13.80 -18.38 2.77
CA GLU A 59 -13.65 -19.63 3.52
C GLU A 59 -12.41 -19.62 4.43
N ASP A 60 -11.36 -18.89 4.03
CA ASP A 60 -10.09 -18.82 4.76
C ASP A 60 -10.00 -17.60 5.68
N PHE A 61 -10.70 -16.52 5.33
CA PHE A 61 -10.65 -15.24 6.04
C PHE A 61 -12.05 -14.71 6.33
N ASP A 62 -12.26 -14.19 7.54
CA ASP A 62 -13.53 -13.54 7.90
C ASP A 62 -13.64 -12.17 7.20
N MET A 63 -14.43 -12.16 6.14
CA MET A 63 -14.75 -10.99 5.32
C MET A 63 -16.15 -10.44 5.59
N SER A 64 -16.85 -10.92 6.63
CA SER A 64 -18.25 -10.61 6.91
C SER A 64 -18.53 -9.14 7.17
N LEU A 65 -17.52 -8.40 7.67
CA LEU A 65 -17.61 -6.98 7.94
C LEU A 65 -17.26 -6.09 6.74
N LEU A 66 -16.85 -6.67 5.59
CA LEU A 66 -16.53 -5.89 4.40
C LEU A 66 -17.68 -5.90 3.41
N ARG A 67 -18.01 -4.72 2.87
CA ARG A 67 -18.85 -4.61 1.69
C ARG A 67 -18.36 -3.46 0.78
N PHE A 68 -18.90 -3.41 -0.41
CA PHE A 68 -18.67 -2.36 -1.39
C PHE A 68 -19.98 -1.66 -1.74
N PRO A 69 -19.96 -0.39 -2.16
CA PRO A 69 -21.14 0.30 -2.65
C PRO A 69 -21.78 -0.45 -3.84
N VAL A 70 -23.07 -0.32 -3.97
CA VAL A 70 -23.74 -0.70 -5.23
C VAL A 70 -23.46 0.41 -6.25
N TYR A 71 -22.89 0.05 -7.38
CA TYR A 71 -22.67 0.94 -8.50
C TYR A 71 -23.73 0.77 -9.56
N TYR A 72 -23.99 1.82 -10.33
CA TYR A 72 -24.96 1.84 -11.44
C TYR A 72 -24.20 2.10 -12.76
N PRO A 73 -23.64 1.06 -13.40
CA PRO A 73 -22.82 1.21 -14.60
C PRO A 73 -23.55 1.88 -15.76
N GLU A 74 -24.86 1.63 -15.87
CA GLU A 74 -25.73 2.19 -16.91
C GLU A 74 -25.95 3.72 -16.76
N LEU A 75 -25.67 4.25 -15.57
CA LEU A 75 -25.76 5.69 -15.26
C LEU A 75 -24.36 6.33 -15.13
N SER A 76 -23.30 5.51 -15.25
CA SER A 76 -21.92 5.92 -15.05
C SER A 76 -21.15 5.96 -16.36
N ASN A 77 -20.13 6.81 -16.43
CA ASN A 77 -19.21 6.89 -17.55
C ASN A 77 -17.82 7.33 -17.09
N GLN A 78 -16.95 7.72 -18.00
CA GLN A 78 -15.59 8.19 -17.65
C GLN A 78 -15.59 9.37 -16.69
N ASP A 79 -16.55 10.27 -16.80
CA ASP A 79 -16.56 11.57 -16.10
C ASP A 79 -17.62 11.61 -14.98
N ILE A 80 -18.50 10.62 -14.89
CA ILE A 80 -19.61 10.55 -13.94
C ILE A 80 -19.67 9.15 -13.33
N LEU A 81 -19.64 9.08 -12.00
CA LEU A 81 -19.88 7.86 -11.23
C LEU A 81 -21.20 7.99 -10.46
N VAL A 82 -22.07 7.00 -10.63
CA VAL A 82 -23.32 6.89 -9.87
C VAL A 82 -23.26 5.64 -9.02
N SER A 83 -23.40 5.82 -7.71
CA SER A 83 -23.35 4.75 -6.72
C SER A 83 -24.40 4.93 -5.63
N GLU A 84 -24.59 3.89 -4.85
CA GLU A 84 -25.31 3.92 -3.58
C GLU A 84 -24.75 5.03 -2.68
N PHE A 85 -25.63 5.77 -2.02
CA PHE A 85 -25.23 6.67 -0.94
C PHE A 85 -25.07 5.85 0.35
N ILE A 86 -23.90 5.92 0.98
CA ILE A 86 -23.61 5.17 2.20
C ILE A 86 -23.87 6.08 3.40
N GLU A 87 -24.88 5.74 4.18
CA GLU A 87 -25.09 6.35 5.50
C GLU A 87 -24.14 5.75 6.52
N GLY A 88 -23.34 6.59 7.18
CA GLY A 88 -22.34 6.16 8.15
C GLY A 88 -21.36 7.25 8.48
N MET A 89 -20.30 6.89 9.21
CA MET A 89 -19.17 7.77 9.50
C MET A 89 -17.94 7.28 8.76
N SER A 90 -17.04 8.17 8.35
CA SER A 90 -15.74 7.74 7.86
C SER A 90 -14.93 7.06 8.97
N LEU A 91 -14.06 6.14 8.59
CA LEU A 91 -13.17 5.50 9.57
C LEU A 91 -12.27 6.56 10.27
N GLU A 92 -11.94 7.65 9.57
CA GLU A 92 -11.20 8.79 10.11
C GLU A 92 -11.96 9.47 11.24
N GLU A 93 -13.22 9.86 11.01
CA GLU A 93 -14.10 10.43 12.03
C GLU A 93 -14.28 9.49 13.23
N GLY A 94 -14.53 8.19 12.96
CA GLY A 94 -14.68 7.18 14.01
C GLY A 94 -13.44 7.00 14.89
N ILE A 95 -12.24 7.17 14.34
CA ILE A 95 -10.98 7.15 15.08
C ILE A 95 -10.81 8.45 15.89
N GLU A 96 -11.04 9.61 15.29
CA GLU A 96 -10.90 10.92 15.95
C GLU A 96 -11.87 11.07 17.13
N GLU A 97 -13.10 10.67 16.94
CA GLU A 97 -14.15 10.71 17.97
C GLU A 97 -14.04 9.56 19.00
N LYS A 98 -13.09 8.63 18.80
CA LYS A 98 -12.94 7.42 19.64
C LYS A 98 -14.21 6.57 19.72
N ALA A 99 -15.01 6.61 18.67
CA ALA A 99 -16.25 5.85 18.58
C ALA A 99 -16.04 4.36 18.26
N LEU A 100 -14.87 3.99 17.74
CA LEU A 100 -14.54 2.63 17.32
C LEU A 100 -13.67 1.92 18.35
N SER A 101 -14.01 0.66 18.66
CA SER A 101 -13.19 -0.17 19.54
C SER A 101 -11.91 -0.62 18.84
N TRP A 102 -10.88 -0.94 19.65
CA TRP A 102 -9.64 -1.51 19.12
C TRP A 102 -9.86 -2.83 18.37
N ASP A 103 -10.73 -3.69 18.89
CA ASP A 103 -11.05 -4.96 18.24
C ASP A 103 -11.70 -4.78 16.88
N PHE A 104 -12.56 -3.77 16.73
CA PHE A 104 -13.15 -3.42 15.45
C PHE A 104 -12.09 -2.92 14.47
N LEU A 105 -11.19 -2.04 14.91
CA LEU A 105 -10.08 -1.57 14.08
C LEU A 105 -9.14 -2.72 13.67
N LEU A 106 -8.92 -3.72 14.52
CA LEU A 106 -8.14 -4.91 14.16
C LEU A 106 -8.79 -5.70 13.02
N GLN A 107 -10.12 -5.75 12.92
CA GLN A 107 -10.79 -6.41 11.80
C GLN A 107 -10.52 -5.68 10.49
N PHE A 108 -10.51 -4.35 10.47
CA PHE A 108 -10.11 -3.57 9.29
C PHE A 108 -8.71 -3.99 8.80
N PHE A 109 -7.72 -4.05 9.70
CA PHE A 109 -6.37 -4.49 9.34
C PHE A 109 -6.30 -5.94 8.89
N ARG A 110 -7.10 -6.84 9.48
CA ARG A 110 -7.18 -8.25 9.07
C ARG A 110 -7.75 -8.39 7.67
N ILE A 111 -8.82 -7.67 7.36
CA ILE A 111 -9.46 -7.66 6.05
C ILE A 111 -8.47 -7.15 5.00
N HIS A 112 -7.87 -5.98 5.22
CA HIS A 112 -6.88 -5.45 4.26
C HIS A 112 -5.64 -6.35 4.16
N GLY A 113 -5.19 -6.92 5.27
CA GLY A 113 -4.09 -7.88 5.30
C GLY A 113 -4.37 -9.17 4.53
N ALA A 114 -5.61 -9.66 4.51
CA ALA A 114 -5.99 -10.82 3.72
C ALA A 114 -5.85 -10.54 2.21
N PHE A 115 -6.26 -9.38 1.74
CA PHE A 115 -6.02 -8.94 0.36
C PHE A 115 -4.53 -8.81 0.05
N LEU A 116 -3.78 -8.07 0.86
CA LEU A 116 -2.37 -7.78 0.63
C LEU A 116 -1.49 -9.03 0.75
N PHE A 117 -1.61 -9.76 1.85
CA PHE A 117 -0.71 -10.87 2.17
C PHE A 117 -1.22 -12.22 1.68
N GLY A 118 -2.55 -12.42 1.62
CA GLY A 118 -3.15 -13.66 1.16
C GLY A 118 -3.13 -13.78 -0.36
N ILE A 119 -3.47 -12.72 -1.06
CA ILE A 119 -3.64 -12.71 -2.52
C ILE A 119 -2.58 -11.87 -3.22
N GLY A 120 -2.18 -10.73 -2.66
CA GLY A 120 -1.29 -9.75 -3.30
C GLY A 120 -2.04 -8.70 -4.12
N THR A 121 -3.37 -8.76 -4.19
CA THR A 121 -4.19 -7.72 -4.82
C THR A 121 -4.95 -6.98 -3.74
N PHE A 122 -4.83 -5.67 -3.70
CA PHE A 122 -5.35 -4.86 -2.61
C PHE A 122 -5.67 -3.43 -3.03
N HIS A 123 -6.46 -2.75 -2.23
CA HIS A 123 -6.74 -1.33 -2.38
C HIS A 123 -5.48 -0.51 -2.10
N GLY A 124 -4.94 0.16 -3.11
CA GLY A 124 -3.65 0.83 -3.06
C GLY A 124 -3.66 2.18 -2.34
N ASP A 125 -4.84 2.76 -2.12
CA ASP A 125 -5.00 4.06 -1.43
C ASP A 125 -6.05 3.96 -0.30
N LEU A 126 -5.99 2.91 0.50
CA LEU A 126 -6.92 2.67 1.60
C LEU A 126 -6.54 3.51 2.84
N HIS A 127 -6.68 4.82 2.74
CA HIS A 127 -6.60 5.69 3.91
C HIS A 127 -7.96 5.73 4.67
N PRO A 128 -8.01 6.18 5.94
CA PRO A 128 -9.24 6.13 6.74
C PRO A 128 -10.43 6.91 6.15
N GLY A 129 -10.17 7.92 5.31
CA GLY A 129 -11.22 8.66 4.58
C GLY A 129 -11.86 7.87 3.44
N ASN A 130 -11.19 6.80 2.93
CA ASN A 130 -11.72 5.93 1.87
C ASN A 130 -12.42 4.68 2.42
N CYS A 131 -12.76 4.68 3.70
CA CYS A 131 -13.54 3.64 4.34
C CYS A 131 -14.65 4.27 5.17
N ILE A 132 -15.90 3.89 4.91
CA ILE A 132 -17.06 4.29 5.71
C ILE A 132 -17.45 3.11 6.60
N VAL A 133 -17.74 3.40 7.88
CA VAL A 133 -18.41 2.44 8.76
C VAL A 133 -19.91 2.75 8.66
N ASP A 134 -20.66 1.84 8.04
CA ASP A 134 -22.06 2.02 7.81
C ASP A 134 -22.93 1.79 9.05
N ALA A 135 -24.24 2.00 8.93
CA ALA A 135 -25.20 1.84 10.02
C ALA A 135 -25.26 0.39 10.57
N ASP A 136 -24.89 -0.61 9.77
CA ASP A 136 -24.84 -2.02 10.17
C ASP A 136 -23.48 -2.40 10.79
N GLY A 137 -22.56 -1.45 10.94
CA GLY A 137 -21.23 -1.65 11.47
C GLY A 137 -20.29 -2.37 10.51
N LYS A 138 -20.48 -2.21 9.20
CA LYS A 138 -19.60 -2.79 8.18
C LYS A 138 -18.65 -1.75 7.63
N PHE A 139 -17.46 -2.18 7.27
CA PHE A 139 -16.50 -1.41 6.49
C PHE A 139 -16.96 -1.36 5.03
N VAL A 140 -17.18 -0.18 4.52
CA VAL A 140 -17.49 0.04 3.11
C VAL A 140 -16.29 0.72 2.45
N PHE A 141 -15.59 -0.01 1.59
CA PHE A 141 -14.48 0.56 0.84
C PHE A 141 -15.03 1.40 -0.31
N ILE A 142 -14.64 2.66 -0.31
CA ILE A 142 -14.95 3.62 -1.36
C ILE A 142 -13.66 4.07 -2.03
N ASP A 143 -13.75 4.76 -3.18
CA ASP A 143 -12.60 5.18 -3.97
C ASP A 143 -11.71 3.99 -4.40
N ASN A 144 -12.35 3.00 -5.05
CA ASN A 144 -11.74 1.72 -5.42
C ASN A 144 -10.95 1.78 -6.74
N GLY A 145 -10.71 2.95 -7.31
CA GLY A 145 -9.98 3.12 -8.59
C GLY A 145 -8.50 2.75 -8.54
N ALA A 146 -7.92 2.75 -7.34
CA ALA A 146 -6.50 2.50 -7.11
C ALA A 146 -6.23 1.06 -6.64
N ILE A 147 -6.40 0.07 -7.51
CA ILE A 147 -6.04 -1.32 -7.17
C ILE A 147 -4.57 -1.58 -7.48
N CYS A 148 -3.88 -2.17 -6.52
CA CYS A 148 -2.48 -2.59 -6.62
C CYS A 148 -2.37 -4.11 -6.66
N HIS A 149 -1.40 -4.59 -7.45
CA HIS A 149 -1.07 -6.00 -7.56
C HIS A 149 0.39 -6.19 -7.17
N ALA A 150 0.63 -6.85 -6.05
CA ALA A 150 1.98 -7.24 -5.62
C ALA A 150 2.26 -8.68 -6.08
N PRO A 151 3.40 -8.95 -6.71
CA PRO A 151 3.81 -10.33 -6.96
C PRO A 151 3.78 -11.15 -5.68
N GLN A 152 3.35 -12.41 -5.75
CA GLN A 152 3.15 -13.25 -4.56
C GLN A 152 4.40 -13.35 -3.67
N HIS A 153 5.59 -13.41 -4.28
CA HIS A 153 6.84 -13.45 -3.51
C HIS A 153 7.08 -12.16 -2.73
N VAL A 154 6.65 -10.99 -3.25
CA VAL A 154 6.75 -9.70 -2.55
C VAL A 154 5.78 -9.67 -1.38
N ALA A 155 4.51 -10.02 -1.60
CA ALA A 155 3.49 -10.07 -0.55
C ALA A 155 3.89 -11.02 0.58
N HIS A 156 4.37 -12.23 0.24
CA HIS A 156 4.87 -13.21 1.20
C HIS A 156 6.08 -12.72 1.98
N SER A 157 7.06 -12.13 1.28
CA SER A 157 8.26 -11.60 1.93
C SER A 157 7.96 -10.41 2.85
N LEU A 158 7.01 -9.57 2.47
CA LEU A 158 6.53 -8.46 3.29
C LEU A 158 5.83 -8.97 4.56
N PHE A 159 4.97 -9.97 4.44
CA PHE A 159 4.36 -10.64 5.60
C PHE A 159 5.42 -11.24 6.52
N THR A 160 6.38 -11.96 5.95
CA THR A 160 7.48 -12.59 6.69
C THR A 160 8.34 -11.55 7.41
N PHE A 161 8.61 -10.41 6.76
CA PHE A 161 9.29 -9.27 7.38
C PHE A 161 8.56 -8.78 8.63
N PHE A 162 7.25 -8.48 8.53
CA PHE A 162 6.48 -8.01 9.67
C PHE A 162 6.33 -9.06 10.77
N ASN A 163 6.16 -10.33 10.40
CA ASN A 163 6.05 -11.42 11.36
C ASN A 163 7.33 -11.60 12.18
N HIS A 164 8.50 -11.58 11.56
CA HIS A 164 9.78 -11.62 12.28
C HIS A 164 10.02 -10.34 13.08
N LEU A 165 9.65 -9.17 12.53
CA LEU A 165 9.81 -7.90 13.25
C LEU A 165 8.98 -7.87 14.53
N SER A 166 7.73 -8.38 14.49
CA SER A 166 6.85 -8.45 15.67
C SER A 166 7.36 -9.41 16.75
N ARG A 167 8.21 -10.38 16.39
CA ARG A 167 8.86 -11.32 17.30
C ARG A 167 10.25 -10.88 17.74
N GLN A 168 10.67 -9.67 17.35
CA GLN A 168 12.01 -9.12 17.63
C GLN A 168 13.16 -9.92 16.94
N GLU A 169 12.84 -10.73 15.96
CA GLU A 169 13.77 -11.50 15.14
C GLU A 169 14.32 -10.61 14.01
N ARG A 170 15.09 -9.59 14.38
CA ARG A 170 15.46 -8.48 13.48
C ARG A 170 16.27 -8.92 12.27
N ARG A 171 17.21 -9.88 12.45
CA ARG A 171 18.06 -10.34 11.34
C ARG A 171 17.23 -11.09 10.30
N GLU A 172 16.31 -11.91 10.74
CA GLU A 172 15.37 -12.67 9.92
C GLU A 172 14.43 -11.72 9.17
N ALA A 173 13.90 -10.70 9.86
CA ALA A 173 13.08 -9.65 9.26
C ALA A 173 13.85 -8.94 8.12
N PHE A 174 15.07 -8.49 8.38
CA PHE A 174 15.89 -7.80 7.36
C PHE A 174 16.26 -8.73 6.20
N THR A 175 16.41 -10.02 6.45
CA THR A 175 16.64 -11.02 5.40
C THR A 175 15.40 -11.20 4.52
N ALA A 176 14.20 -11.28 5.13
CA ALA A 176 12.94 -11.39 4.41
C ALA A 176 12.71 -10.20 3.47
N LEU A 177 13.12 -8.99 3.89
CA LEU A 177 13.01 -7.79 3.06
C LEU A 177 13.88 -7.88 1.79
N LEU A 178 15.05 -8.50 1.88
CA LEU A 178 15.89 -8.72 0.70
C LEU A 178 15.31 -9.76 -0.26
N ALA A 179 14.42 -10.64 0.20
CA ALA A 179 13.75 -11.62 -0.66
C ALA A 179 12.68 -10.96 -1.57
N MET A 180 12.31 -9.68 -1.31
CA MET A 180 11.43 -8.91 -2.19
C MET A 180 12.15 -8.39 -3.45
N THR A 181 13.47 -8.53 -3.53
CA THR A 181 14.27 -7.98 -4.63
C THR A 181 14.34 -8.95 -5.80
N GLU A 182 14.31 -8.40 -7.03
CA GLU A 182 14.44 -9.21 -8.26
C GLU A 182 15.81 -9.89 -8.41
N LEU A 183 16.84 -9.26 -7.86
CA LEU A 183 18.21 -9.75 -7.97
C LEU A 183 18.76 -10.13 -6.59
N PRO A 184 19.50 -11.25 -6.48
CA PRO A 184 20.09 -11.64 -5.21
C PRO A 184 21.08 -10.58 -4.70
N PRO A 185 21.06 -10.29 -3.40
CA PRO A 185 21.92 -9.28 -2.82
C PRO A 185 23.42 -9.62 -2.92
N LYS A 186 24.26 -8.61 -3.04
CA LYS A 186 25.71 -8.76 -3.13
C LYS A 186 26.32 -9.14 -1.78
N LYS A 187 26.77 -10.37 -1.62
CA LYS A 187 27.30 -10.95 -0.35
C LYS A 187 28.32 -10.05 0.37
N LYS A 188 29.22 -9.38 -0.36
CA LYS A 188 30.28 -8.53 0.21
C LYS A 188 29.80 -7.29 0.98
N LYS A 189 28.53 -6.90 0.84
CA LYS A 189 27.96 -5.70 1.47
C LYS A 189 26.88 -6.00 2.50
N LEU A 190 26.53 -7.27 2.72
CA LEU A 190 25.42 -7.65 3.59
C LEU A 190 25.64 -7.24 5.05
N GLU A 191 26.86 -7.33 5.59
CA GLU A 191 27.12 -6.92 6.97
C GLU A 191 26.86 -5.42 7.18
N LYS A 192 27.21 -4.59 6.18
CA LYS A 192 26.90 -3.14 6.25
C LYS A 192 25.40 -2.90 6.16
N TYR A 193 24.68 -3.67 5.35
CA TYR A 193 23.22 -3.62 5.30
C TYR A 193 22.61 -3.94 6.68
N TYR A 194 22.97 -5.09 7.27
CA TYR A 194 22.40 -5.48 8.56
C TYR A 194 22.75 -4.50 9.69
N SER A 195 23.96 -3.95 9.73
CA SER A 195 24.31 -2.93 10.73
C SER A 195 23.53 -1.65 10.56
N THR A 196 23.33 -1.18 9.33
CA THR A 196 22.52 0.01 9.04
C THR A 196 21.04 -0.22 9.36
N MET A 197 20.50 -1.40 9.05
CA MET A 197 19.14 -1.76 9.41
C MET A 197 18.96 -1.81 10.94
N ALA A 198 19.92 -2.37 11.67
CA ALA A 198 19.87 -2.39 13.13
C ALA A 198 19.85 -0.97 13.72
N GLU A 199 20.60 -0.02 13.16
CA GLU A 199 20.56 1.40 13.55
C GLU A 199 19.19 2.04 13.25
N ILE A 200 18.60 1.78 12.06
CA ILE A 200 17.30 2.33 11.67
C ILE A 200 16.19 1.86 12.63
N TYR A 201 16.22 0.59 13.04
CA TYR A 201 15.21 -0.04 13.89
C TYR A 201 15.59 -0.08 15.38
N GLN A 202 16.66 0.61 15.79
CA GLN A 202 17.17 0.56 17.17
C GLN A 202 16.09 0.91 18.20
N ASP A 203 15.32 1.96 17.94
CA ASP A 203 14.30 2.49 18.85
C ASP A 203 12.87 2.14 18.40
N PHE A 204 12.71 1.33 17.35
CA PHE A 204 11.41 1.08 16.73
C PHE A 204 10.39 0.49 17.71
N GLU A 205 10.82 -0.41 18.58
CA GLU A 205 9.98 -1.10 19.55
C GLU A 205 9.79 -0.30 20.84
N LEU A 206 10.62 0.73 21.05
CA LEU A 206 10.63 1.51 22.30
C LEU A 206 9.72 2.74 22.24
N LYS A 207 9.24 3.10 21.06
CA LYS A 207 8.45 4.31 20.84
C LYS A 207 7.06 3.95 20.30
N PRO A 208 6.01 4.62 20.78
CA PRO A 208 4.69 4.49 20.19
C PRO A 208 4.71 4.81 18.69
N VAL A 209 3.87 4.13 17.89
CA VAL A 209 3.79 4.34 16.43
C VAL A 209 3.49 5.80 16.09
N GLY A 210 2.64 6.48 16.87
CA GLY A 210 2.31 7.89 16.68
C GLY A 210 3.48 8.88 16.89
N GLU A 211 4.56 8.45 17.58
CA GLU A 211 5.77 9.25 17.78
C GLU A 211 6.84 8.98 16.71
N GLN A 212 6.56 8.08 15.77
CA GLN A 212 7.50 7.66 14.74
C GLN A 212 6.96 7.98 13.34
N SER A 213 7.82 8.45 12.46
CA SER A 213 7.48 8.58 11.05
C SER A 213 7.74 7.24 10.34
N LEU A 214 6.72 6.41 10.17
CA LEU A 214 6.81 5.14 9.44
C LEU A 214 7.32 5.36 8.02
N THR A 215 6.85 6.41 7.33
CA THR A 215 7.33 6.78 6.00
C THR A 215 8.85 7.02 5.99
N ARG A 216 9.37 7.72 7.00
CA ARG A 216 10.81 7.97 7.11
C ARG A 216 11.58 6.67 7.36
N ILE A 217 11.06 5.77 8.19
CA ILE A 217 11.67 4.47 8.47
C ILE A 217 11.68 3.65 7.17
N MET A 218 10.56 3.54 6.47
CA MET A 218 10.47 2.83 5.18
C MET A 218 11.45 3.38 4.14
N MET A 219 11.52 4.70 3.98
CA MET A 219 12.46 5.32 3.03
C MET A 219 13.92 5.02 3.38
N LYS A 220 14.29 5.03 4.66
CA LYS A 220 15.64 4.63 5.10
C LYS A 220 15.91 3.16 4.87
N THR A 221 14.92 2.29 5.10
CA THR A 221 14.97 0.84 4.90
C THR A 221 15.25 0.49 3.44
N VAL A 222 14.43 1.02 2.52
CA VAL A 222 14.62 0.83 1.07
C VAL A 222 15.98 1.36 0.64
N ARG A 223 16.36 2.54 1.09
CA ARG A 223 17.66 3.12 0.78
C ARG A 223 18.83 2.25 1.26
N ALA A 224 18.75 1.73 2.49
CA ALA A 224 19.78 0.83 3.03
C ALA A 224 19.90 -0.46 2.21
N ALA A 225 18.78 -1.04 1.77
CA ALA A 225 18.76 -2.21 0.91
C ALA A 225 19.41 -1.93 -0.45
N VAL A 226 19.08 -0.81 -1.09
CA VAL A 226 19.66 -0.41 -2.38
C VAL A 226 21.15 -0.10 -2.26
N GLU A 227 21.56 0.75 -1.31
CA GLU A 227 22.93 1.24 -1.20
C GLU A 227 23.90 0.16 -0.69
N HIS A 228 23.47 -0.67 0.25
CA HIS A 228 24.36 -1.60 0.95
C HIS A 228 24.18 -3.06 0.54
N ALA A 229 22.98 -3.51 0.19
CA ALA A 229 22.78 -4.86 -0.32
C ALA A 229 22.77 -4.94 -1.86
N GLY A 230 22.67 -3.80 -2.54
CA GLY A 230 22.51 -3.75 -3.99
C GLY A 230 21.16 -4.29 -4.42
N ALA A 231 20.15 -4.10 -3.58
CA ALA A 231 18.78 -4.48 -3.86
C ALA A 231 18.28 -3.73 -5.10
N HIS A 232 17.55 -4.44 -5.93
CA HIS A 232 16.81 -3.87 -7.06
C HIS A 232 15.36 -4.29 -6.87
N PHE A 233 14.51 -3.33 -6.56
CA PHE A 233 13.07 -3.51 -6.52
C PHE A 233 12.55 -3.23 -7.93
N GLY A 234 11.62 -4.05 -8.42
CA GLY A 234 11.05 -3.92 -9.76
C GLY A 234 10.46 -2.55 -10.04
N GLU A 235 10.22 -2.28 -11.31
CA GLU A 235 9.57 -1.04 -11.77
C GLU A 235 8.02 -1.15 -11.75
N GLU A 236 7.47 -2.30 -11.31
CA GLU A 236 6.04 -2.60 -11.23
C GLU A 236 5.46 -2.27 -9.86
#